data_ebb7ea21ea0865622553d30d01e50cf6
#
_entry.id   ebb7ea21ea0865622553d30d01e50cf6
#
_cell.length_a   1.000
_cell.length_b   1.000
_cell.length_c   1.000
_cell.angle_alpha   90.00
_cell.angle_beta   90.00
_cell.angle_gamma   90.00
#
_symmetry.space_group_name_H-M   'P 1'
#
loop_
_entity.id
_entity.type
_entity.pdbx_description
1 polymer ?
#
loop_
_entity_poly.entity_id
_entity_poly.type
_entity_poly.pdbx_seq_one_letter_code
_entity_poly.pdbx_strand_id
1 'polypeptide(L)'
;MEDGPSAKMSKSQQAVVKNSLKNSSLILKKAGIFLFLLFFPLKVIFSAESIRIITTNDIHTYLKPLYYRYLDEMKPWGEQSREGNYVQKALIEGKVGGMAHVASVIKRLKAETPGKNLVLDAGDTWHGAGISLFDRGVGMVKAMNAIGYDAMAPGNWEFMFDKDHFLDLVDLANFPIIAFNLTDTEWDEPVLDPYIIRQIGNLKVALVGFTYPWTALTSAVAGSAKDFKFGIKENLAIDLIEEIRETEDPDLIIFVSHGGFGFDQKLARRVDGIDIYLSGHTHDEIYDPVVWNNTILFQGGAHGKWVVSLDAFVENKKVVDYEYRLVKVMQNRVPADPEVQKIIEDAYLPHQSILNEEIGYTETMLHRRDYWQSTMGNLVTNALRERAGTDVSFFPAW
;
A
#
# COMPACT_ATOMS: atom_id res chain seq x y z
N MET A 1 28.40 -1.01 1.29
CA MET A 1 28.40 -1.95 2.40
C MET A 1 28.64 -1.14 3.65
N GLU A 2 27.62 -0.87 4.40
CA GLU A 2 27.68 -0.46 5.80
C GLU A 2 26.31 -0.72 6.39
N ASP A 3 26.30 -1.61 7.37
CA ASP A 3 25.11 -2.09 8.03
C ASP A 3 24.52 -1.01 8.92
N GLY A 4 23.20 -0.85 8.86
CA GLY A 4 22.46 -0.01 9.78
C GLY A 4 22.51 -0.54 11.23
N PRO A 5 22.27 0.29 12.26
CA PRO A 5 22.52 -0.06 13.63
C PRO A 5 21.60 -1.18 14.12
N SER A 6 22.20 -2.30 14.52
CA SER A 6 21.55 -3.37 15.27
C SER A 6 21.18 -2.86 16.67
N ALA A 7 19.92 -2.96 17.05
CA ALA A 7 19.44 -2.64 18.38
C ALA A 7 20.10 -3.57 19.41
N LYS A 8 20.89 -3.01 20.34
CA LYS A 8 21.47 -3.72 21.47
C LYS A 8 20.41 -3.94 22.54
N MET A 9 20.19 -5.20 22.88
CA MET A 9 19.34 -5.62 24.02
C MET A 9 19.71 -4.88 25.31
N SER A 10 18.70 -4.48 26.08
CA SER A 10 18.84 -3.77 27.35
C SER A 10 19.51 -4.63 28.44
N LYS A 11 20.18 -3.99 29.40
CA LYS A 11 20.88 -4.67 30.51
C LYS A 11 19.96 -5.59 31.35
N SER A 12 18.65 -5.39 31.36
CA SER A 12 17.68 -6.24 32.04
C SER A 12 17.44 -7.58 31.33
N GLN A 13 17.50 -7.61 30.01
CA GLN A 13 17.35 -8.83 29.21
C GLN A 13 18.61 -9.72 29.27
N GLN A 14 19.78 -9.13 29.42
CA GLN A 14 21.04 -9.88 29.60
C GLN A 14 21.17 -10.54 30.99
N ALA A 15 20.47 -10.02 31.99
CA ALA A 15 20.47 -10.59 33.36
C ALA A 15 19.63 -11.88 33.46
N VAL A 16 18.57 -11.99 32.68
CA VAL A 16 17.69 -13.17 32.67
C VAL A 16 18.37 -14.38 32.02
N VAL A 17 19.15 -14.15 30.95
CA VAL A 17 19.90 -15.22 30.27
C VAL A 17 21.08 -15.73 31.09
N LYS A 18 21.73 -14.88 31.90
CA LYS A 18 22.86 -15.30 32.76
C LYS A 18 22.45 -16.12 33.98
N ASN A 19 21.24 -15.95 34.49
CA ASN A 19 20.77 -16.74 35.68
C ASN A 19 20.26 -18.13 35.30
N SER A 20 19.87 -18.37 34.04
CA SER A 20 19.47 -19.69 33.56
C SER A 20 20.62 -20.68 33.38
N LEU A 21 21.83 -20.19 33.19
CA LEU A 21 23.03 -21.02 32.91
C LEU A 21 23.86 -21.38 34.14
N LYS A 22 23.55 -20.89 35.33
CA LYS A 22 24.31 -21.15 36.57
C LYS A 22 23.76 -22.27 37.45
N ASN A 23 22.57 -22.83 37.19
CA ASN A 23 21.96 -23.86 38.03
C ASN A 23 22.05 -25.29 37.49
N SER A 24 22.91 -25.56 36.50
CA SER A 24 23.01 -26.90 35.89
C SER A 24 24.28 -27.70 36.23
N SER A 25 25.06 -27.27 37.23
CA SER A 25 26.27 -28.01 37.59
C SER A 25 26.41 -28.23 39.08
N LEU A 26 25.55 -29.03 39.66
CA LEU A 26 25.82 -29.82 40.86
C LEU A 26 24.66 -30.81 41.06
N ILE A 27 24.93 -32.07 40.82
CA ILE A 27 24.49 -33.31 41.47
C ILE A 27 24.58 -34.46 40.44
N LEU A 28 25.74 -35.01 40.36
CA LEU A 28 25.96 -36.37 39.88
C LEU A 28 26.76 -37.11 40.96
N LYS A 29 26.08 -37.90 41.78
CA LYS A 29 26.61 -39.13 42.41
C LYS A 29 25.58 -39.73 43.38
N LYS A 30 24.85 -40.75 42.94
CA LYS A 30 24.73 -42.05 43.59
C LYS A 30 23.65 -42.91 42.87
N ALA A 31 24.07 -44.12 42.59
CA ALA A 31 23.36 -45.10 41.83
C ALA A 31 22.03 -45.55 42.47
N GLY A 32 21.03 -45.80 41.61
CA GLY A 32 19.79 -46.48 41.91
C GLY A 32 18.98 -46.59 40.61
N ILE A 33 19.02 -47.80 40.03
CA ILE A 33 18.22 -48.13 38.82
C ILE A 33 16.74 -48.07 39.19
N PHE A 34 16.06 -47.00 38.73
CA PHE A 34 14.63 -46.91 38.62
C PHE A 34 14.29 -46.55 37.20
N LEU A 35 13.69 -47.51 36.49
CA LEU A 35 13.16 -47.32 35.14
C LEU A 35 11.93 -46.42 35.23
N PHE A 36 12.13 -45.10 35.26
CA PHE A 36 11.03 -44.11 35.06
C PHE A 36 10.89 -43.89 33.56
N LEU A 37 9.84 -44.46 33.00
CA LEU A 37 9.29 -44.02 31.70
C LEU A 37 8.91 -42.56 31.85
N LEU A 38 9.85 -41.64 31.55
CA LEU A 38 9.59 -40.24 31.36
C LEU A 38 8.73 -40.11 30.10
N PHE A 39 7.42 -39.99 30.29
CA PHE A 39 6.57 -39.36 29.30
C PHE A 39 7.06 -37.91 29.18
N PHE A 40 7.99 -37.68 28.28
CA PHE A 40 8.19 -36.37 27.74
C PHE A 40 6.94 -36.07 26.89
N PRO A 41 6.10 -35.08 27.24
CA PRO A 41 5.13 -34.63 26.28
C PRO A 41 5.94 -34.19 25.05
N LEU A 42 5.76 -34.87 23.93
CA LEU A 42 6.18 -34.38 22.64
C LEU A 42 5.51 -33.00 22.54
N LYS A 43 6.22 -31.91 22.86
CA LYS A 43 5.82 -30.60 22.38
C LYS A 43 5.89 -30.73 20.87
N VAL A 44 4.76 -30.97 20.25
CA VAL A 44 4.57 -30.71 18.83
C VAL A 44 4.87 -29.22 18.72
N ILE A 45 6.05 -28.88 18.27
CA ILE A 45 6.41 -27.52 17.87
C ILE A 45 5.58 -27.34 16.61
N PHE A 46 4.36 -26.85 16.75
CA PHE A 46 3.65 -26.27 15.63
C PHE A 46 4.53 -25.08 15.20
N SER A 47 5.22 -25.25 14.12
CA SER A 47 5.89 -24.15 13.43
C SER A 47 4.78 -23.23 12.94
N ALA A 48 4.79 -21.97 13.35
CA ALA A 48 3.87 -20.97 12.84
C ALA A 48 3.87 -21.02 11.30
N GLU A 49 2.68 -21.08 10.70
CA GLU A 49 2.57 -20.88 9.25
C GLU A 49 2.88 -19.42 8.94
N SER A 50 3.54 -19.17 7.82
CA SER A 50 3.90 -17.80 7.43
C SER A 50 3.33 -17.43 6.08
N ILE A 51 2.90 -16.17 5.96
CA ILE A 51 2.45 -15.57 4.71
C ILE A 51 3.09 -14.20 4.55
N ARG A 52 3.57 -13.89 3.33
CA ARG A 52 4.03 -12.56 2.96
C ARG A 52 2.94 -11.78 2.25
N ILE A 53 2.61 -10.61 2.76
CA ILE A 53 1.72 -9.64 2.13
C ILE A 53 2.59 -8.54 1.54
N ILE A 54 2.57 -8.42 0.19
CA ILE A 54 3.30 -7.43 -0.57
C ILE A 54 2.28 -6.41 -1.05
N THR A 55 2.47 -5.12 -0.73
CA THR A 55 1.43 -4.14 -1.07
C THR A 55 1.97 -2.88 -1.72
N THR A 56 1.09 -2.31 -2.55
CA THR A 56 1.18 -0.95 -3.09
C THR A 56 -0.14 -0.22 -2.85
N ASN A 57 -0.11 1.10 -2.97
CA ASN A 57 -1.26 1.99 -2.90
C ASN A 57 -0.92 3.33 -3.54
N ASP A 58 -1.92 4.06 -4.00
CA ASP A 58 -1.80 5.45 -4.45
C ASP A 58 -0.68 5.65 -5.50
N ILE A 59 -0.57 4.73 -6.46
CA ILE A 59 0.47 4.81 -7.50
C ILE A 59 0.18 5.93 -8.49
N HIS A 60 -1.11 6.29 -8.70
CA HIS A 60 -1.56 7.41 -9.54
C HIS A 60 -0.97 7.41 -10.95
N THR A 61 -0.88 6.26 -11.60
CA THR A 61 -0.34 6.07 -12.95
C THR A 61 1.11 6.56 -13.12
N TYR A 62 1.88 6.66 -12.04
CA TYR A 62 3.31 6.95 -12.14
C TYR A 62 4.07 5.75 -12.71
N LEU A 63 3.81 5.48 -13.99
CA LEU A 63 4.45 4.39 -14.74
C LEU A 63 5.96 4.57 -14.86
N LYS A 64 6.43 5.82 -15.02
CA LYS A 64 7.86 6.16 -15.09
C LYS A 64 8.37 6.66 -13.74
N PRO A 65 9.65 6.39 -13.40
CA PRO A 65 10.25 6.91 -12.18
C PRO A 65 10.37 8.43 -12.21
N LEU A 66 10.27 9.05 -11.03
CA LEU A 66 10.28 10.51 -10.86
C LEU A 66 11.24 10.95 -9.75
N TYR A 67 11.68 12.21 -9.79
CA TYR A 67 12.27 12.87 -8.64
C TYR A 67 11.17 13.25 -7.67
N TYR A 68 11.30 12.81 -6.42
CA TYR A 68 10.25 12.99 -5.42
C TYR A 68 10.78 13.70 -4.19
N ARG A 69 10.00 14.67 -3.68
CA ARG A 69 10.28 15.34 -2.42
C ARG A 69 9.76 14.51 -1.27
N TYR A 70 10.59 14.28 -0.26
CA TYR A 70 10.22 13.51 0.93
C TYR A 70 9.60 14.40 2.00
N LEU A 71 8.63 13.87 2.76
CA LEU A 71 7.92 14.62 3.80
C LEU A 71 8.84 15.00 4.97
N ASP A 72 9.87 14.20 5.26
CA ASP A 72 10.88 14.49 6.29
C ASP A 72 11.72 15.74 5.99
N GLU A 73 11.66 16.26 4.78
CA GLU A 73 12.28 17.51 4.36
C GLU A 73 11.35 18.73 4.53
N MET A 74 10.08 18.48 4.85
CA MET A 74 9.12 19.53 5.22
C MET A 74 9.30 19.86 6.71
N LYS A 75 10.07 20.91 6.99
CA LYS A 75 10.26 21.40 8.36
C LYS A 75 8.99 22.00 8.93
N PRO A 76 8.80 21.95 10.28
CA PRO A 76 7.69 22.63 10.96
C PRO A 76 7.64 24.11 10.67
N TRP A 77 6.51 24.75 10.93
CA TRP A 77 6.22 26.16 10.77
C TRP A 77 7.42 27.09 11.02
N GLY A 78 7.78 27.88 10.01
CA GLY A 78 8.79 28.93 10.11
C GLY A 78 10.21 28.54 9.67
N GLU A 79 10.51 27.27 9.45
CA GLU A 79 11.77 26.85 8.83
C GLU A 79 11.49 26.37 7.42
N GLN A 80 11.78 27.20 6.42
CA GLN A 80 11.74 26.77 5.03
C GLN A 80 12.69 25.59 4.85
N SER A 81 12.20 24.50 4.24
CA SER A 81 13.08 23.49 3.70
C SER A 81 13.98 24.20 2.71
N ARG A 82 15.26 24.32 3.02
CA ARG A 82 16.20 24.95 2.10
C ARG A 82 16.19 24.13 0.82
N GLU A 83 15.86 24.76 -0.31
CA GLU A 83 15.85 24.15 -1.64
C GLU A 83 17.09 23.28 -1.89
N GLY A 84 18.24 23.64 -1.31
CA GLY A 84 19.50 22.91 -1.42
C GLY A 84 19.46 21.46 -0.93
N ASN A 85 18.74 21.13 0.13
CA ASN A 85 18.73 19.77 0.65
C ASN A 85 17.89 18.82 -0.21
N TYR A 86 16.74 19.29 -0.71
CA TYR A 86 15.89 18.50 -1.59
C TYR A 86 16.56 18.16 -2.91
N VAL A 87 17.14 19.18 -3.59
CA VAL A 87 17.83 18.99 -4.87
C VAL A 87 19.04 18.07 -4.70
N GLN A 88 19.85 18.29 -3.65
CA GLN A 88 21.00 17.45 -3.38
C GLN A 88 20.61 16.01 -3.08
N LYS A 89 19.57 15.79 -2.29
CA LYS A 89 19.06 14.44 -1.99
C LYS A 89 18.51 13.76 -3.25
N ALA A 90 17.72 14.47 -4.07
CA ALA A 90 17.23 13.97 -5.34
C ALA A 90 18.37 13.62 -6.31
N LEU A 91 19.46 14.40 -6.34
CA LEU A 91 20.65 14.10 -7.14
C LEU A 91 21.42 12.87 -6.62
N ILE A 92 21.52 12.69 -5.29
CA ILE A 92 22.20 11.56 -4.67
C ILE A 92 21.39 10.28 -4.81
N GLU A 93 20.10 10.33 -4.51
CA GLU A 93 19.21 9.16 -4.53
C GLU A 93 18.72 8.82 -5.93
N GLY A 94 18.65 9.82 -6.82
CA GLY A 94 18.11 9.68 -8.17
C GLY A 94 16.58 9.63 -8.18
N LYS A 95 16.02 9.08 -9.26
CA LYS A 95 14.60 8.88 -9.40
C LYS A 95 14.13 7.67 -8.60
N VAL A 96 12.89 7.73 -8.14
CA VAL A 96 12.23 6.67 -7.36
C VAL A 96 10.91 6.26 -8.01
N GLY A 97 10.40 5.10 -7.65
CA GLY A 97 9.16 4.55 -8.22
C GLY A 97 9.33 4.08 -9.66
N GLY A 98 8.24 4.14 -10.40
CA GLY A 98 8.12 3.60 -11.76
C GLY A 98 7.79 2.11 -11.76
N MET A 99 6.69 1.74 -12.47
CA MET A 99 6.11 0.39 -12.38
C MET A 99 7.06 -0.73 -12.80
N ALA A 100 7.98 -0.50 -13.74
CA ALA A 100 8.98 -1.51 -14.10
C ALA A 100 9.96 -1.81 -12.95
N HIS A 101 10.30 -0.82 -12.12
CA HIS A 101 11.14 -0.99 -10.93
C HIS A 101 10.35 -1.59 -9.76
N VAL A 102 9.09 -1.16 -9.58
CA VAL A 102 8.14 -1.76 -8.62
C VAL A 102 7.98 -3.26 -8.92
N ALA A 103 7.79 -3.63 -10.19
CA ALA A 103 7.70 -5.02 -10.63
C ALA A 103 8.91 -5.86 -10.20
N SER A 104 10.12 -5.34 -10.40
CA SER A 104 11.35 -6.04 -9.98
C SER A 104 11.43 -6.23 -8.46
N VAL A 105 10.99 -5.25 -7.67
CA VAL A 105 10.92 -5.40 -6.21
C VAL A 105 9.91 -6.47 -5.83
N ILE A 106 8.68 -6.41 -6.38
CA ILE A 106 7.62 -7.39 -6.10
C ILE A 106 8.06 -8.80 -6.51
N LYS A 107 8.57 -8.99 -7.74
CA LYS A 107 9.06 -10.30 -8.24
C LYS A 107 10.16 -10.87 -7.33
N ARG A 108 11.09 -10.04 -6.83
CA ARG A 108 12.11 -10.45 -5.86
C ARG A 108 11.49 -10.90 -4.53
N LEU A 109 10.57 -10.11 -3.97
CA LEU A 109 9.90 -10.43 -2.71
C LEU A 109 9.08 -11.73 -2.82
N LYS A 110 8.38 -11.93 -3.95
CA LYS A 110 7.65 -13.20 -4.24
C LYS A 110 8.61 -14.39 -4.28
N ALA A 111 9.80 -14.22 -4.88
CA ALA A 111 10.79 -15.29 -4.99
C ALA A 111 11.41 -15.70 -3.64
N GLU A 112 11.40 -14.81 -2.63
CA GLU A 112 11.84 -15.13 -1.27
C GLU A 112 10.87 -16.07 -0.54
N THR A 113 9.56 -16.08 -0.89
CA THR A 113 8.51 -16.88 -0.25
C THR A 113 7.61 -17.58 -1.29
N PRO A 114 8.15 -18.53 -2.08
CA PRO A 114 7.40 -19.16 -3.17
C PRO A 114 6.11 -19.83 -2.67
N GLY A 115 4.96 -19.48 -3.29
CA GLY A 115 3.64 -20.03 -2.94
C GLY A 115 3.06 -19.59 -1.60
N LYS A 116 3.75 -18.67 -0.88
CA LYS A 116 3.32 -18.14 0.42
C LYS A 116 3.25 -16.62 0.43
N ASN A 117 2.76 -16.02 -0.65
CA ASN A 117 2.65 -14.57 -0.75
C ASN A 117 1.37 -14.14 -1.45
N LEU A 118 0.95 -12.90 -1.15
CA LEU A 118 -0.12 -12.15 -1.81
C LEU A 118 0.42 -10.79 -2.23
N VAL A 119 0.01 -10.31 -3.40
CA VAL A 119 0.29 -8.95 -3.90
C VAL A 119 -1.02 -8.19 -3.98
N LEU A 120 -1.17 -7.15 -3.16
CA LEU A 120 -2.41 -6.39 -3.01
C LEU A 120 -2.19 -4.92 -3.32
N ASP A 121 -3.25 -4.24 -3.77
CA ASP A 121 -3.25 -2.80 -3.99
C ASP A 121 -4.46 -2.14 -3.31
N ALA A 122 -4.24 -1.00 -2.65
CA ALA A 122 -5.29 -0.27 -1.94
C ALA A 122 -5.83 0.94 -2.71
N GLY A 123 -5.76 0.91 -4.03
CA GLY A 123 -6.43 1.89 -4.90
C GLY A 123 -5.67 3.18 -5.17
N ASP A 124 -6.32 4.06 -5.93
CA ASP A 124 -5.75 5.26 -6.53
C ASP A 124 -4.52 4.94 -7.40
N THR A 125 -4.61 3.88 -8.15
CA THR A 125 -3.49 3.35 -8.92
C THR A 125 -3.63 3.60 -10.41
N TRP A 126 -4.86 3.51 -10.96
CA TRP A 126 -5.08 3.55 -12.41
C TRP A 126 -5.01 4.95 -13.02
N HIS A 127 -5.28 6.01 -12.24
CA HIS A 127 -5.37 7.39 -12.71
C HIS A 127 -4.61 8.35 -11.81
N GLY A 128 -4.22 9.51 -12.37
CA GLY A 128 -3.58 10.60 -11.62
C GLY A 128 -2.43 11.28 -12.35
N ALA A 129 -1.56 10.54 -13.06
CA ALA A 129 -0.51 11.14 -13.89
C ALA A 129 -1.03 11.50 -15.29
N GLY A 130 -0.32 12.40 -15.99
CA GLY A 130 -0.74 12.92 -17.28
C GLY A 130 -1.01 11.86 -18.35
N ILE A 131 -0.29 10.73 -18.33
CA ILE A 131 -0.52 9.64 -19.29
C ILE A 131 -1.95 9.07 -19.17
N SER A 132 -2.53 9.01 -17.98
CA SER A 132 -3.88 8.47 -17.80
C SER A 132 -4.99 9.31 -18.43
N LEU A 133 -4.72 10.56 -18.79
CA LEU A 133 -5.66 11.37 -19.59
C LEU A 133 -5.77 10.88 -21.04
N PHE A 134 -4.76 10.17 -21.53
CA PHE A 134 -4.65 9.70 -22.92
C PHE A 134 -4.97 8.21 -23.03
N ASP A 135 -4.35 7.35 -22.21
CA ASP A 135 -4.52 5.90 -22.23
C ASP A 135 -5.66 5.43 -21.31
N ARG A 136 -6.24 6.35 -20.54
CA ARG A 136 -7.36 6.13 -19.62
C ARG A 136 -7.12 4.98 -18.63
N GLY A 137 -5.87 4.80 -18.16
CA GLY A 137 -5.49 3.79 -17.16
C GLY A 137 -5.17 2.39 -17.71
N VAL A 138 -5.39 2.16 -19.00
CA VAL A 138 -5.16 0.84 -19.64
C VAL A 138 -3.73 0.35 -19.46
N GLY A 139 -2.73 1.23 -19.63
CA GLY A 139 -1.31 0.88 -19.46
C GLY A 139 -0.98 0.44 -18.03
N MET A 140 -1.61 1.07 -17.03
CA MET A 140 -1.42 0.69 -15.63
C MET A 140 -2.02 -0.68 -15.34
N VAL A 141 -3.26 -0.95 -15.75
CA VAL A 141 -3.90 -2.27 -15.54
C VAL A 141 -3.09 -3.38 -16.23
N LYS A 142 -2.60 -3.15 -17.46
CA LYS A 142 -1.72 -4.11 -18.14
C LYS A 142 -0.40 -4.35 -17.39
N ALA A 143 0.20 -3.30 -16.82
CA ALA A 143 1.39 -3.44 -15.99
C ALA A 143 1.11 -4.24 -14.71
N MET A 144 -0.01 -3.99 -14.03
CA MET A 144 -0.44 -4.75 -12.86
C MET A 144 -0.69 -6.23 -13.20
N ASN A 145 -1.32 -6.52 -14.34
CA ASN A 145 -1.51 -7.89 -14.85
C ASN A 145 -0.17 -8.62 -15.03
N ALA A 146 0.82 -7.97 -15.64
CA ALA A 146 2.16 -8.56 -15.86
C ALA A 146 2.97 -8.75 -14.56
N ILE A 147 2.72 -7.91 -13.54
CA ILE A 147 3.31 -8.05 -12.20
C ILE A 147 2.67 -9.21 -11.45
N GLY A 148 1.37 -9.48 -11.69
CA GLY A 148 0.60 -10.53 -11.04
C GLY A 148 0.14 -10.12 -9.66
N TYR A 149 -0.72 -9.09 -9.61
CA TYR A 149 -1.49 -8.74 -8.41
C TYR A 149 -2.55 -9.82 -8.14
N ASP A 150 -2.90 -10.00 -6.86
CA ASP A 150 -3.87 -11.00 -6.41
C ASP A 150 -5.23 -10.40 -6.10
N ALA A 151 -5.30 -9.12 -5.72
CA ALA A 151 -6.53 -8.34 -5.54
C ALA A 151 -6.23 -6.84 -5.40
N MET A 152 -7.27 -6.01 -5.62
CA MET A 152 -7.25 -4.56 -5.43
C MET A 152 -8.58 -4.07 -4.85
N ALA A 153 -8.55 -3.10 -3.92
CA ALA A 153 -9.70 -2.27 -3.61
C ALA A 153 -9.58 -0.94 -4.38
N PRO A 154 -10.64 -0.47 -5.08
CA PRO A 154 -10.54 0.78 -5.82
C PRO A 154 -10.48 1.99 -4.89
N GLY A 155 -9.69 3.00 -5.25
CA GLY A 155 -9.70 4.31 -4.62
C GLY A 155 -10.72 5.25 -5.26
N ASN A 156 -10.60 6.55 -4.99
CA ASN A 156 -11.49 7.53 -5.62
C ASN A 156 -11.08 7.88 -7.06
N TRP A 157 -9.82 7.75 -7.43
CA TRP A 157 -9.35 8.06 -8.78
C TRP A 157 -9.69 6.99 -9.81
N GLU A 158 -10.01 5.75 -9.42
CA GLU A 158 -10.51 4.72 -10.32
C GLU A 158 -11.83 5.13 -11.01
N PHE A 159 -12.59 6.05 -10.38
CA PHE A 159 -13.83 6.60 -10.93
C PHE A 159 -13.62 7.89 -11.76
N MET A 160 -12.40 8.13 -12.28
CA MET A 160 -12.01 9.34 -13.01
C MET A 160 -12.87 9.58 -14.26
N PHE A 161 -13.30 8.52 -14.92
CA PHE A 161 -14.17 8.56 -16.09
C PHE A 161 -15.57 8.08 -15.71
N ASP A 162 -16.38 7.65 -16.69
CA ASP A 162 -17.72 7.13 -16.44
C ASP A 162 -17.74 5.69 -15.91
N LYS A 163 -18.95 5.22 -15.56
CA LYS A 163 -19.19 3.87 -15.04
C LYS A 163 -18.75 2.78 -16.02
N ASP A 164 -19.07 2.95 -17.31
CA ASP A 164 -18.75 1.94 -18.32
C ASP A 164 -17.25 1.77 -18.44
N HIS A 165 -16.50 2.86 -18.46
CA HIS A 165 -15.04 2.80 -18.49
C HIS A 165 -14.43 2.16 -17.23
N PHE A 166 -14.98 2.44 -16.05
CA PHE A 166 -14.55 1.76 -14.84
C PHE A 166 -14.73 0.24 -14.95
N LEU A 167 -15.89 -0.20 -15.44
CA LEU A 167 -16.17 -1.63 -15.64
C LEU A 167 -15.27 -2.25 -16.72
N ASP A 168 -14.99 -1.53 -17.81
CA ASP A 168 -14.02 -1.97 -18.83
C ASP A 168 -12.62 -2.24 -18.23
N LEU A 169 -12.16 -1.41 -17.29
CA LEU A 169 -10.89 -1.63 -16.61
C LEU A 169 -10.95 -2.78 -15.59
N VAL A 170 -12.08 -2.95 -14.92
CA VAL A 170 -12.33 -4.12 -14.05
C VAL A 170 -12.24 -5.42 -14.88
N ASP A 171 -12.88 -5.45 -16.05
CA ASP A 171 -12.85 -6.61 -16.97
C ASP A 171 -11.46 -6.84 -17.57
N LEU A 172 -10.67 -5.79 -17.77
CA LEU A 172 -9.30 -5.88 -18.25
C LEU A 172 -8.32 -6.45 -17.21
N ALA A 173 -8.63 -6.29 -15.92
CA ALA A 173 -7.79 -6.77 -14.84
C ALA A 173 -7.85 -8.29 -14.72
N ASN A 174 -6.69 -8.95 -14.65
CA ASN A 174 -6.57 -10.40 -14.45
C ASN A 174 -6.65 -10.80 -12.97
N PHE A 175 -7.06 -9.88 -12.11
CA PHE A 175 -7.20 -10.03 -10.66
C PHE A 175 -8.49 -9.36 -10.19
N PRO A 176 -9.12 -9.85 -9.11
CA PRO A 176 -10.36 -9.29 -8.60
C PRO A 176 -10.19 -7.87 -8.09
N ILE A 177 -11.19 -7.03 -8.39
CA ILE A 177 -11.40 -5.74 -7.78
C ILE A 177 -12.55 -5.90 -6.80
N ILE A 178 -12.35 -5.56 -5.53
CA ILE A 178 -13.28 -5.86 -4.44
C ILE A 178 -13.66 -4.63 -3.65
N ALA A 179 -14.96 -4.48 -3.31
CA ALA A 179 -15.43 -3.40 -2.43
C ALA A 179 -16.84 -3.71 -1.91
N PHE A 180 -17.04 -3.83 -0.60
CA PHE A 180 -18.35 -4.08 -0.01
C PHE A 180 -19.23 -2.82 0.09
N ASN A 181 -18.63 -1.63 0.01
CA ASN A 181 -19.33 -0.37 0.25
C ASN A 181 -19.69 0.39 -1.03
N LEU A 182 -19.61 -0.25 -2.20
CA LEU A 182 -19.92 0.31 -3.50
C LEU A 182 -21.19 -0.34 -4.07
N THR A 183 -22.21 0.48 -4.35
CA THR A 183 -23.43 0.05 -5.04
C THR A 183 -23.73 0.98 -6.22
N ASP A 184 -24.47 0.51 -7.22
CA ASP A 184 -24.94 1.38 -8.28
C ASP A 184 -26.11 2.26 -7.80
N THR A 185 -26.41 3.34 -8.54
CA THR A 185 -27.48 4.27 -8.18
C THR A 185 -28.84 3.87 -8.73
N GLU A 186 -28.89 2.99 -9.72
CA GLU A 186 -30.15 2.60 -10.39
C GLU A 186 -30.89 1.51 -9.62
N TRP A 187 -30.15 0.45 -9.22
CA TRP A 187 -30.74 -0.75 -8.59
C TRP A 187 -30.36 -0.92 -7.12
N ASP A 188 -29.41 -0.11 -6.64
CA ASP A 188 -28.83 -0.22 -5.29
C ASP A 188 -28.14 -1.58 -5.05
N GLU A 189 -27.67 -2.21 -6.13
CA GLU A 189 -26.99 -3.49 -6.09
C GLU A 189 -25.47 -3.32 -5.96
N PRO A 190 -24.77 -4.28 -5.33
CA PRO A 190 -23.31 -4.27 -5.29
C PRO A 190 -22.71 -4.27 -6.70
N VAL A 191 -21.73 -3.39 -6.95
CA VAL A 191 -21.01 -3.31 -8.23
C VAL A 191 -19.87 -4.31 -8.30
N LEU A 192 -19.27 -4.64 -7.16
CA LEU A 192 -18.12 -5.51 -7.02
C LEU A 192 -18.39 -6.55 -5.93
N ASP A 193 -17.66 -7.65 -5.97
CA ASP A 193 -17.65 -8.61 -4.87
C ASP A 193 -17.18 -7.94 -3.58
N PRO A 194 -17.83 -8.17 -2.43
CA PRO A 194 -17.44 -7.57 -1.16
C PRO A 194 -16.12 -8.13 -0.63
N TYR A 195 -15.85 -9.39 -0.88
CA TYR A 195 -14.65 -10.12 -0.48
C TYR A 195 -14.38 -11.31 -1.40
N ILE A 196 -13.18 -11.86 -1.26
CA ILE A 196 -12.78 -13.11 -1.93
C ILE A 196 -11.99 -13.99 -0.96
N ILE A 197 -12.00 -15.29 -1.22
CA ILE A 197 -11.19 -16.27 -0.48
C ILE A 197 -9.99 -16.70 -1.33
N ARG A 198 -8.82 -16.80 -0.70
CA ARG A 198 -7.58 -17.31 -1.28
C ARG A 198 -6.97 -18.38 -0.41
N GLN A 199 -6.45 -19.42 -1.04
CA GLN A 199 -5.63 -20.45 -0.38
C GLN A 199 -4.15 -20.14 -0.62
N ILE A 200 -3.41 -19.83 0.43
CA ILE A 200 -1.99 -19.48 0.37
C ILE A 200 -1.20 -20.44 1.26
N GLY A 201 -0.53 -21.40 0.62
CA GLY A 201 0.02 -22.53 1.34
C GLY A 201 -1.10 -23.28 2.07
N ASN A 202 -0.99 -23.43 3.40
CA ASN A 202 -2.02 -24.05 4.22
C ASN A 202 -3.04 -23.06 4.80
N LEU A 203 -2.84 -21.75 4.58
CA LEU A 203 -3.70 -20.70 5.13
C LEU A 203 -4.86 -20.36 4.21
N LYS A 204 -6.08 -20.35 4.74
CA LYS A 204 -7.29 -19.82 4.10
C LYS A 204 -7.39 -18.34 4.46
N VAL A 205 -7.30 -17.46 3.48
CA VAL A 205 -7.27 -16.00 3.67
C VAL A 205 -8.49 -15.36 3.02
N ALA A 206 -9.25 -14.57 3.78
CA ALA A 206 -10.28 -13.71 3.25
C ALA A 206 -9.71 -12.31 2.98
N LEU A 207 -9.94 -11.78 1.78
CA LEU A 207 -9.59 -10.42 1.38
C LEU A 207 -10.88 -9.61 1.26
N VAL A 208 -11.05 -8.57 2.07
CA VAL A 208 -12.25 -7.72 2.10
C VAL A 208 -11.90 -6.35 1.56
N GLY A 209 -12.66 -5.84 0.59
CA GLY A 209 -12.39 -4.55 -0.07
C GLY A 209 -13.23 -3.39 0.43
N PHE A 210 -12.64 -2.20 0.51
CA PHE A 210 -13.30 -0.96 0.91
C PHE A 210 -12.81 0.23 0.08
N THR A 211 -13.71 0.88 -0.68
CA THR A 211 -13.39 2.09 -1.45
C THR A 211 -13.66 3.37 -0.64
N TYR A 212 -13.11 4.51 -1.11
CA TYR A 212 -13.24 5.81 -0.43
C TYR A 212 -14.71 6.24 -0.27
N PRO A 213 -15.21 6.38 0.96
CA PRO A 213 -16.65 6.54 1.20
C PRO A 213 -17.22 7.90 0.79
N TRP A 214 -16.37 8.90 0.53
CA TRP A 214 -16.79 10.26 0.15
C TRP A 214 -16.46 10.59 -1.32
N THR A 215 -16.18 9.62 -2.17
CA THR A 215 -15.79 9.80 -3.58
C THR A 215 -16.77 10.74 -4.33
N ALA A 216 -18.08 10.51 -4.21
CA ALA A 216 -19.10 11.31 -4.87
C ALA A 216 -19.31 12.72 -4.27
N LEU A 217 -18.71 13.02 -3.11
CA LEU A 217 -18.94 14.29 -2.38
C LEU A 217 -17.74 15.22 -2.41
N THR A 218 -16.54 14.68 -2.23
CA THR A 218 -15.33 15.47 -1.94
C THR A 218 -14.18 15.24 -2.93
N SER A 219 -14.29 14.21 -3.75
CA SER A 219 -13.25 13.86 -4.72
C SER A 219 -13.30 14.76 -5.95
N ALA A 220 -12.15 14.98 -6.58
CA ALA A 220 -12.05 15.62 -7.89
C ALA A 220 -12.85 14.88 -8.99
N VAL A 221 -13.17 13.61 -8.77
CA VAL A 221 -13.93 12.75 -9.68
C VAL A 221 -15.43 12.65 -9.33
N ALA A 222 -15.95 13.47 -8.42
CA ALA A 222 -17.34 13.40 -7.97
C ALA A 222 -18.36 13.47 -9.13
N GLY A 223 -18.07 14.24 -10.18
CA GLY A 223 -18.95 14.36 -11.35
C GLY A 223 -19.02 13.10 -12.20
N SER A 224 -17.94 12.33 -12.30
CA SER A 224 -17.89 11.06 -13.05
C SER A 224 -18.37 9.86 -12.23
N ALA A 225 -18.32 9.97 -10.89
CA ALA A 225 -18.77 8.95 -9.95
C ALA A 225 -20.28 8.96 -9.65
N LYS A 226 -21.08 9.76 -10.39
CA LYS A 226 -22.52 10.00 -10.13
C LYS A 226 -23.40 8.74 -10.22
N ASP A 227 -22.97 7.74 -10.96
CA ASP A 227 -23.70 6.49 -11.17
C ASP A 227 -23.40 5.44 -10.07
N PHE A 228 -22.65 5.84 -9.04
CA PHE A 228 -22.29 5.01 -7.91
C PHE A 228 -22.71 5.65 -6.58
N LYS A 229 -23.05 4.79 -5.62
CA LYS A 229 -23.23 5.17 -4.21
C LYS A 229 -22.11 4.61 -3.38
N PHE A 230 -21.57 5.45 -2.53
CA PHE A 230 -20.50 5.17 -1.59
C PHE A 230 -21.03 5.36 -0.16
N GLY A 231 -20.30 4.84 0.81
CA GLY A 231 -20.64 5.06 2.22
C GLY A 231 -19.67 4.37 3.16
N ILE A 232 -19.67 4.80 4.40
CA ILE A 232 -18.86 4.17 5.46
C ILE A 232 -19.36 2.74 5.72
N LYS A 233 -20.68 2.55 5.78
CA LYS A 233 -21.35 1.26 5.99
C LYS A 233 -20.76 0.42 7.14
N GLU A 234 -20.43 1.08 8.28
CA GLU A 234 -19.74 0.43 9.41
C GLU A 234 -20.47 -0.82 9.92
N ASN A 235 -21.80 -0.76 10.10
CA ASN A 235 -22.57 -1.92 10.53
C ASN A 235 -22.47 -3.09 9.52
N LEU A 236 -22.50 -2.76 8.22
CA LEU A 236 -22.31 -3.77 7.17
C LEU A 236 -20.90 -4.40 7.24
N ALA A 237 -19.88 -3.60 7.59
CA ALA A 237 -18.52 -4.14 7.78
C ALA A 237 -18.47 -5.13 8.96
N ILE A 238 -19.15 -4.81 10.08
CA ILE A 238 -19.23 -5.70 11.25
C ILE A 238 -19.93 -7.00 10.87
N ASP A 239 -21.13 -6.89 10.30
CA ASP A 239 -21.94 -8.06 9.89
C ASP A 239 -21.18 -8.93 8.87
N LEU A 240 -20.49 -8.32 7.90
CA LEU A 240 -19.71 -9.03 6.89
C LEU A 240 -18.50 -9.78 7.49
N ILE A 241 -17.78 -9.17 8.43
CA ILE A 241 -16.62 -9.82 9.07
C ILE A 241 -17.11 -11.00 9.96
N GLU A 242 -18.21 -10.82 10.67
CA GLU A 242 -18.85 -11.91 11.46
C GLU A 242 -19.30 -13.04 10.55
N GLU A 243 -20.00 -12.76 9.46
CA GLU A 243 -20.42 -13.74 8.45
C GLU A 243 -19.24 -14.52 7.88
N ILE A 244 -18.18 -13.82 7.45
CA ILE A 244 -16.97 -14.46 6.90
C ILE A 244 -16.33 -15.39 7.94
N ARG A 245 -16.23 -14.97 9.21
CA ARG A 245 -15.69 -15.82 10.28
C ARG A 245 -16.53 -17.07 10.52
N GLU A 246 -17.86 -16.96 10.45
CA GLU A 246 -18.78 -18.06 10.70
C GLU A 246 -18.91 -19.02 9.52
N THR A 247 -18.99 -18.50 8.29
CA THR A 247 -19.30 -19.31 7.10
C THR A 247 -18.07 -19.82 6.39
N GLU A 248 -17.03 -18.98 6.27
CA GLU A 248 -15.79 -19.32 5.57
C GLU A 248 -14.71 -19.87 6.51
N ASP A 249 -14.79 -19.56 7.81
CA ASP A 249 -13.83 -20.00 8.82
C ASP A 249 -12.35 -19.77 8.42
N PRO A 250 -11.95 -18.56 7.94
CA PRO A 250 -10.62 -18.29 7.44
C PRO A 250 -9.57 -18.28 8.57
N ASP A 251 -8.31 -18.52 8.20
CA ASP A 251 -7.18 -18.36 9.10
C ASP A 251 -6.84 -16.89 9.32
N LEU A 252 -7.01 -16.05 8.27
CA LEU A 252 -6.77 -14.60 8.29
C LEU A 252 -7.88 -13.85 7.55
N ILE A 253 -8.22 -12.66 8.06
CA ILE A 253 -8.97 -11.64 7.33
C ILE A 253 -8.06 -10.44 7.09
N ILE A 254 -7.82 -10.14 5.81
CA ILE A 254 -7.07 -8.96 5.37
C ILE A 254 -8.05 -7.95 4.78
N PHE A 255 -8.08 -6.75 5.36
CA PHE A 255 -8.91 -5.65 4.91
C PHE A 255 -8.08 -4.75 3.99
N VAL A 256 -8.51 -4.59 2.74
CA VAL A 256 -7.86 -3.75 1.73
C VAL A 256 -8.70 -2.49 1.56
N SER A 257 -8.21 -1.36 2.04
CA SER A 257 -8.99 -0.14 2.20
C SER A 257 -8.37 1.06 1.51
N HIS A 258 -9.23 1.85 0.88
CA HIS A 258 -8.89 3.20 0.43
C HIS A 258 -9.54 4.29 1.30
N GLY A 259 -9.84 4.01 2.58
CA GLY A 259 -10.54 4.94 3.48
C GLY A 259 -9.70 6.13 3.95
N GLY A 260 -8.39 5.99 3.96
CA GLY A 260 -7.41 6.93 4.51
C GLY A 260 -6.99 6.58 5.94
N PHE A 261 -5.67 6.70 6.22
CA PHE A 261 -5.05 6.15 7.42
C PHE A 261 -5.74 6.55 8.74
N GLY A 262 -6.09 7.84 8.88
CA GLY A 262 -6.78 8.33 10.08
C GLY A 262 -8.20 7.80 10.25
N PHE A 263 -8.92 7.58 9.14
CA PHE A 263 -10.24 6.96 9.13
C PHE A 263 -10.11 5.45 9.43
N ASP A 264 -9.18 4.78 8.75
CA ASP A 264 -8.95 3.35 8.89
C ASP A 264 -8.56 2.95 10.31
N GLN A 265 -7.78 3.79 11.01
CA GLN A 265 -7.51 3.61 12.43
C GLN A 265 -8.79 3.62 13.31
N LYS A 266 -9.77 4.46 12.96
CA LYS A 266 -11.04 4.51 13.69
C LYS A 266 -11.89 3.27 13.39
N LEU A 267 -11.94 2.85 12.13
CA LEU A 267 -12.70 1.68 11.71
C LEU A 267 -12.09 0.40 12.32
N ALA A 268 -10.78 0.21 12.27
CA ALA A 268 -10.08 -0.92 12.86
C ALA A 268 -10.26 -1.07 14.39
N ARG A 269 -10.61 0.03 15.09
CA ARG A 269 -10.94 0.00 16.52
C ARG A 269 -12.39 -0.41 16.81
N ARG A 270 -13.25 -0.37 15.82
CA ARG A 270 -14.70 -0.52 15.96
C ARG A 270 -15.22 -1.80 15.30
N VAL A 271 -14.44 -2.36 14.39
CA VAL A 271 -14.73 -3.62 13.70
C VAL A 271 -13.73 -4.66 14.17
N ASP A 272 -14.19 -5.58 15.01
CA ASP A 272 -13.38 -6.69 15.49
C ASP A 272 -13.25 -7.78 14.40
N GLY A 273 -12.24 -8.63 14.54
CA GLY A 273 -12.06 -9.80 13.67
C GLY A 273 -11.21 -9.57 12.42
N ILE A 274 -10.70 -8.36 12.19
CA ILE A 274 -9.72 -8.05 11.15
C ILE A 274 -8.32 -8.32 11.70
N ASP A 275 -7.48 -9.09 10.99
CA ASP A 275 -6.11 -9.41 11.41
C ASP A 275 -5.11 -8.42 10.83
N ILE A 276 -5.25 -8.07 9.54
CA ILE A 276 -4.34 -7.17 8.83
C ILE A 276 -5.16 -6.15 8.06
N TYR A 277 -4.73 -4.90 8.13
CA TYR A 277 -5.44 -3.77 7.54
C TYR A 277 -4.47 -2.96 6.65
N LEU A 278 -4.63 -3.09 5.34
CA LEU A 278 -3.91 -2.27 4.36
C LEU A 278 -4.72 -0.99 4.10
N SER A 279 -4.10 0.17 4.30
CA SER A 279 -4.70 1.50 4.08
C SER A 279 -4.15 2.18 2.82
N GLY A 280 -4.94 3.05 2.21
CA GLY A 280 -4.57 3.94 1.10
C GLY A 280 -5.03 5.38 1.32
N HIS A 281 -5.11 6.18 0.25
CA HIS A 281 -5.68 7.54 0.14
C HIS A 281 -4.86 8.68 0.72
N THR A 282 -4.32 8.56 1.93
CA THR A 282 -3.63 9.70 2.60
C THR A 282 -2.14 9.81 2.25
N HIS A 283 -1.59 8.85 1.49
CA HIS A 283 -0.19 8.81 1.06
C HIS A 283 0.82 8.73 2.21
N ASP A 284 0.40 8.24 3.39
CA ASP A 284 1.26 8.19 4.57
C ASP A 284 2.34 7.11 4.44
N GLU A 285 3.58 7.48 4.74
CA GLU A 285 4.72 6.55 4.80
C GLU A 285 4.80 6.00 6.23
N ILE A 286 4.20 4.82 6.46
CA ILE A 286 4.18 4.20 7.78
C ILE A 286 5.40 3.29 7.91
N TYR A 287 6.36 3.71 8.73
CA TYR A 287 7.60 2.96 8.97
C TYR A 287 7.44 1.86 10.01
N ASP A 288 6.52 2.06 10.96
CA ASP A 288 6.15 1.08 11.99
C ASP A 288 4.62 0.90 11.98
N PRO A 289 4.09 -0.31 11.71
CA PRO A 289 2.66 -0.56 11.73
C PRO A 289 2.02 -0.21 13.07
N VAL A 290 0.78 0.27 13.02
CA VAL A 290 -0.02 0.52 14.22
C VAL A 290 -0.85 -0.72 14.52
N VAL A 291 -0.83 -1.19 15.76
CA VAL A 291 -1.60 -2.37 16.18
C VAL A 291 -2.74 -1.95 17.11
N TRP A 292 -3.98 -2.26 16.71
CA TRP A 292 -5.20 -2.05 17.50
C TRP A 292 -6.02 -3.33 17.56
N ASN A 293 -6.46 -3.75 18.74
CA ASN A 293 -7.29 -4.96 18.91
C ASN A 293 -6.73 -6.20 18.16
N ASN A 294 -5.40 -6.35 18.12
CA ASN A 294 -4.65 -7.33 17.33
C ASN A 294 -4.70 -7.13 15.79
N THR A 295 -5.31 -6.07 15.29
CA THR A 295 -5.26 -5.69 13.87
C THR A 295 -3.97 -4.93 13.58
N ILE A 296 -3.18 -5.40 12.61
CA ILE A 296 -1.95 -4.75 12.14
C ILE A 296 -2.31 -3.82 10.99
N LEU A 297 -2.23 -2.50 11.22
CA LEU A 297 -2.59 -1.46 10.27
C LEU A 297 -1.35 -0.75 9.72
N PHE A 298 -1.25 -0.62 8.39
CA PHE A 298 -0.15 0.08 7.72
C PHE A 298 -0.56 0.71 6.39
N GLN A 299 0.32 1.57 5.85
CA GLN A 299 0.20 2.20 4.54
C GLN A 299 1.59 2.39 3.93
N GLY A 300 1.71 2.26 2.62
CA GLY A 300 2.98 2.23 1.89
C GLY A 300 3.36 3.53 1.16
N GLY A 301 2.92 4.70 1.64
CA GLY A 301 3.21 5.97 0.96
C GLY A 301 2.44 6.13 -0.34
N ALA A 302 3.09 6.58 -1.42
CA ALA A 302 2.41 6.79 -2.70
C ALA A 302 3.39 6.78 -3.90
N HIS A 303 2.83 6.86 -5.12
CA HIS A 303 3.54 7.06 -6.41
C HIS A 303 4.54 5.94 -6.73
N GLY A 304 4.34 4.74 -6.16
CA GLY A 304 5.25 3.62 -6.35
C GLY A 304 6.64 3.81 -5.75
N LYS A 305 6.86 4.82 -4.89
CA LYS A 305 8.14 5.03 -4.18
C LYS A 305 8.50 3.87 -3.27
N TRP A 306 7.50 3.22 -2.74
CA TRP A 306 7.60 2.16 -1.75
C TRP A 306 6.80 0.94 -2.15
N VAL A 307 7.32 -0.21 -1.76
CA VAL A 307 6.58 -1.48 -1.72
C VAL A 307 6.65 -1.96 -0.27
N VAL A 308 5.51 -2.27 0.32
CA VAL A 308 5.47 -2.88 1.64
C VAL A 308 5.67 -4.38 1.52
N SER A 309 6.40 -4.96 2.45
CA SER A 309 6.48 -6.40 2.69
C SER A 309 6.18 -6.66 4.16
N LEU A 310 5.06 -7.32 4.44
CA LEU A 310 4.68 -7.78 5.78
C LEU A 310 4.70 -9.30 5.78
N ASP A 311 5.59 -9.90 6.56
CA ASP A 311 5.60 -11.33 6.85
C ASP A 311 4.79 -11.56 8.13
N ALA A 312 3.64 -12.22 8.04
CA ALA A 312 2.80 -12.56 9.18
C ALA A 312 2.99 -14.05 9.56
N PHE A 313 3.18 -14.29 10.85
CA PHE A 313 3.31 -15.65 11.43
C PHE A 313 2.01 -16.00 12.13
N VAL A 314 1.39 -17.11 11.70
CA VAL A 314 0.02 -17.50 12.08
C VAL A 314 0.02 -18.79 12.87
N GLU A 315 -0.60 -18.77 14.04
CA GLU A 315 -0.89 -19.95 14.87
C GLU A 315 -2.33 -19.89 15.36
N ASN A 316 -3.06 -20.99 15.23
CA ASN A 316 -4.45 -21.08 15.70
C ASN A 316 -5.34 -19.93 15.21
N LYS A 317 -5.22 -19.57 13.91
CA LYS A 317 -5.98 -18.49 13.25
C LYS A 317 -5.74 -17.09 13.85
N LYS A 318 -4.55 -16.86 14.36
CA LYS A 318 -4.11 -15.56 14.89
C LYS A 318 -2.71 -15.23 14.43
N VAL A 319 -2.48 -13.98 14.09
CA VAL A 319 -1.13 -13.48 13.90
C VAL A 319 -0.45 -13.40 15.27
N VAL A 320 0.59 -14.20 15.45
CA VAL A 320 1.35 -14.26 16.71
C VAL A 320 2.62 -13.41 16.67
N ASP A 321 3.14 -13.12 15.47
CA ASP A 321 4.29 -12.25 15.25
C ASP A 321 4.27 -11.74 13.80
N TYR A 322 5.03 -10.68 13.50
CA TYR A 322 5.18 -10.19 12.14
C TYR A 322 6.53 -9.47 11.93
N GLU A 323 6.98 -9.48 10.67
CA GLU A 323 8.12 -8.69 10.21
C GLU A 323 7.64 -7.70 9.14
N TYR A 324 7.93 -6.41 9.33
CA TYR A 324 7.50 -5.34 8.44
C TYR A 324 8.68 -4.65 7.79
N ARG A 325 8.58 -4.41 6.48
CA ARG A 325 9.58 -3.68 5.70
C ARG A 325 8.91 -2.71 4.73
N LEU A 326 9.29 -1.45 4.79
CA LEU A 326 8.95 -0.45 3.78
C LEU A 326 10.11 -0.35 2.79
N VAL A 327 9.99 -1.00 1.63
CA VAL A 327 11.07 -1.15 0.64
C VAL A 327 11.05 0.02 -0.33
N LYS A 328 12.08 0.87 -0.29
CA LYS A 328 12.22 2.02 -1.20
C LYS A 328 12.60 1.57 -2.61
N VAL A 329 11.83 2.02 -3.59
CA VAL A 329 12.05 1.69 -5.01
C VAL A 329 12.92 2.77 -5.65
N MET A 330 14.23 2.52 -5.70
CA MET A 330 15.23 3.46 -6.25
C MET A 330 15.69 2.99 -7.62
N GLN A 331 15.51 3.83 -8.66
CA GLN A 331 15.87 3.51 -10.03
C GLN A 331 17.34 3.06 -10.19
N ASN A 332 18.26 3.69 -9.47
CA ASN A 332 19.69 3.39 -9.55
C ASN A 332 20.11 2.12 -8.77
N ARG A 333 19.21 1.49 -8.00
CA ARG A 333 19.47 0.28 -7.21
C ARG A 333 18.65 -0.93 -7.63
N VAL A 334 17.53 -0.69 -8.30
CA VAL A 334 16.60 -1.74 -8.74
C VAL A 334 16.52 -1.69 -10.26
N PRO A 335 16.89 -2.73 -11.00
CA PRO A 335 16.72 -2.75 -12.45
C PRO A 335 15.25 -2.73 -12.84
N ALA A 336 14.93 -2.16 -13.99
CA ALA A 336 13.59 -2.25 -14.55
C ALA A 336 13.27 -3.68 -14.99
N ASP A 337 12.06 -4.15 -14.72
CA ASP A 337 11.55 -5.40 -15.28
C ASP A 337 11.29 -5.20 -16.78
N PRO A 338 11.87 -6.02 -17.68
CA PRO A 338 11.81 -5.78 -19.11
C PRO A 338 10.42 -5.95 -19.71
N GLU A 339 9.58 -6.81 -19.16
CA GLU A 339 8.22 -7.03 -19.62
C GLU A 339 7.33 -5.82 -19.30
N VAL A 340 7.36 -5.37 -18.05
CA VAL A 340 6.60 -4.19 -17.60
C VAL A 340 7.13 -2.92 -18.27
N GLN A 341 8.46 -2.80 -18.45
CA GLN A 341 9.07 -1.70 -19.20
C GLN A 341 8.52 -1.59 -20.62
N LYS A 342 8.39 -2.72 -21.31
CA LYS A 342 7.81 -2.75 -22.67
C LYS A 342 6.36 -2.31 -22.69
N ILE A 343 5.54 -2.74 -21.72
CA ILE A 343 4.14 -2.30 -21.59
C ILE A 343 4.07 -0.78 -21.42
N ILE A 344 4.95 -0.23 -20.58
CA ILE A 344 5.03 1.22 -20.36
C ILE A 344 5.40 1.96 -21.64
N GLU A 345 6.40 1.48 -22.37
CA GLU A 345 6.82 2.08 -23.64
C GLU A 345 5.66 2.07 -24.66
N ASP A 346 4.94 0.97 -24.77
CA ASP A 346 3.79 0.83 -25.66
C ASP A 346 2.64 1.78 -25.27
N ALA A 347 2.37 1.97 -23.95
CA ALA A 347 1.38 2.92 -23.47
C ALA A 347 1.73 4.38 -23.81
N TYR A 348 3.02 4.74 -23.75
CA TYR A 348 3.48 6.10 -24.07
C TYR A 348 3.64 6.36 -25.57
N LEU A 349 3.90 5.33 -26.39
CA LEU A 349 4.25 5.46 -27.81
C LEU A 349 3.26 6.30 -28.62
N PRO A 350 1.93 6.10 -28.52
CA PRO A 350 0.96 6.90 -29.29
C PRO A 350 0.92 8.39 -28.90
N HIS A 351 1.42 8.72 -27.70
CA HIS A 351 1.27 10.03 -27.08
C HIS A 351 2.59 10.79 -26.91
N GLN A 352 3.69 10.23 -27.43
CA GLN A 352 5.04 10.79 -27.27
C GLN A 352 5.19 12.21 -27.79
N SER A 353 4.53 12.54 -28.90
CA SER A 353 4.63 13.87 -29.51
C SER A 353 4.12 14.97 -28.59
N ILE A 354 3.01 14.72 -27.91
CA ILE A 354 2.41 15.69 -26.98
C ILE A 354 3.08 15.65 -25.60
N LEU A 355 3.40 14.45 -25.08
CA LEU A 355 3.96 14.31 -23.74
C LEU A 355 5.43 14.73 -23.63
N ASN A 356 6.17 14.74 -24.74
CA ASN A 356 7.56 15.18 -24.80
C ASN A 356 7.73 16.56 -25.43
N GLU A 357 6.65 17.25 -25.77
CA GLU A 357 6.72 18.61 -26.28
C GLU A 357 7.32 19.53 -25.22
N GLU A 358 8.36 20.26 -25.61
CA GLU A 358 8.97 21.26 -24.77
C GLU A 358 8.17 22.56 -24.82
N ILE A 359 7.43 22.86 -23.74
CA ILE A 359 6.52 24.01 -23.66
C ILE A 359 7.16 25.24 -23.04
N GLY A 360 8.35 25.13 -22.48
CA GLY A 360 9.09 26.26 -21.89
C GLY A 360 10.17 25.81 -20.92
N TYR A 361 10.87 26.81 -20.40
CA TYR A 361 11.95 26.67 -19.43
C TYR A 361 11.64 27.45 -18.16
N THR A 362 12.18 27.01 -17.05
CA THR A 362 12.16 27.72 -15.78
C THR A 362 13.55 27.84 -15.22
N GLU A 363 13.91 29.03 -14.72
CA GLU A 363 15.19 29.30 -14.05
C GLU A 363 15.18 28.82 -12.59
N THR A 364 13.99 28.58 -12.02
CA THR A 364 13.80 28.11 -10.65
C THR A 364 13.16 26.72 -10.62
N MET A 365 13.47 25.94 -9.60
CA MET A 365 12.79 24.67 -9.42
C MET A 365 11.29 24.87 -9.17
N LEU A 366 10.47 24.21 -9.97
CA LEU A 366 9.03 24.16 -9.73
C LEU A 366 8.72 23.03 -8.75
N HIS A 367 8.30 23.39 -7.54
CA HIS A 367 7.83 22.46 -6.53
C HIS A 367 6.38 22.74 -6.13
N ARG A 368 5.64 21.71 -5.76
CA ARG A 368 4.19 21.78 -5.59
C ARG A 368 3.76 22.02 -4.14
N ARG A 369 4.50 21.51 -3.16
CA ARG A 369 4.11 21.58 -1.75
C ARG A 369 4.96 22.58 -0.99
N ASP A 370 4.31 23.54 -0.37
CA ASP A 370 4.86 24.43 0.65
C ASP A 370 3.72 24.94 1.53
N TYR A 371 4.02 25.46 2.72
CA TYR A 371 3.01 25.87 3.68
C TYR A 371 2.18 27.07 3.23
N TRP A 372 2.79 28.03 2.55
CA TRP A 372 2.13 29.28 2.16
C TRP A 372 1.97 29.44 0.65
N GLN A 373 2.98 29.12 -0.07
CA GLN A 373 3.00 29.20 -1.52
C GLN A 373 4.04 28.25 -2.09
N SER A 374 3.82 27.75 -3.28
CA SER A 374 4.80 26.94 -4.00
C SER A 374 5.05 27.54 -5.38
N THR A 375 6.27 27.37 -5.92
CA THR A 375 6.61 27.88 -7.23
C THR A 375 5.70 27.32 -8.33
N MET A 376 5.32 26.05 -8.25
CA MET A 376 4.33 25.46 -9.15
C MET A 376 2.92 26.03 -8.92
N GLY A 377 2.50 26.22 -7.67
CA GLY A 377 1.20 26.83 -7.33
C GLY A 377 1.11 28.25 -7.90
N ASN A 378 2.16 29.05 -7.75
CA ASN A 378 2.23 30.41 -8.31
C ASN A 378 2.15 30.40 -9.85
N LEU A 379 2.87 29.49 -10.52
CA LEU A 379 2.80 29.34 -11.98
C LEU A 379 1.38 29.00 -12.42
N VAL A 380 0.74 28.01 -11.80
CA VAL A 380 -0.63 27.57 -12.15
C VAL A 380 -1.64 28.68 -11.88
N THR A 381 -1.60 29.34 -10.71
CA THR A 381 -2.54 30.41 -10.39
C THR A 381 -2.38 31.61 -11.33
N ASN A 382 -1.16 31.99 -11.68
CA ASN A 382 -0.90 33.07 -12.66
C ASN A 382 -1.44 32.70 -14.04
N ALA A 383 -1.20 31.48 -14.51
CA ALA A 383 -1.74 31.00 -15.78
C ALA A 383 -3.29 30.98 -15.81
N LEU A 384 -3.92 30.52 -14.73
CA LEU A 384 -5.38 30.52 -14.58
C LEU A 384 -5.93 31.95 -14.59
N ARG A 385 -5.32 32.87 -13.83
CA ARG A 385 -5.71 34.27 -13.76
C ARG A 385 -5.63 34.93 -15.14
N GLU A 386 -4.51 34.75 -15.83
CA GLU A 386 -4.28 35.30 -17.17
C GLU A 386 -5.29 34.74 -18.18
N ARG A 387 -5.50 33.40 -18.17
CA ARG A 387 -6.41 32.73 -19.10
C ARG A 387 -7.88 33.12 -18.88
N ALA A 388 -8.27 33.32 -17.63
CA ALA A 388 -9.63 33.72 -17.25
C ALA A 388 -9.89 35.24 -17.36
N GLY A 389 -8.84 36.06 -17.49
CA GLY A 389 -8.93 37.53 -17.49
C GLY A 389 -9.45 38.08 -16.15
N THR A 390 -9.09 37.46 -15.02
CA THR A 390 -9.53 37.85 -13.67
C THR A 390 -8.42 38.55 -12.89
N ASP A 391 -8.78 39.35 -11.89
CA ASP A 391 -7.83 40.03 -11.02
C ASP A 391 -7.20 39.08 -9.99
N VAL A 392 -7.95 38.05 -9.59
CA VAL A 392 -7.56 37.07 -8.57
C VAL A 392 -7.84 35.66 -9.04
N SER A 393 -6.95 34.72 -8.70
CA SER A 393 -7.16 33.29 -8.86
C SER A 393 -6.74 32.54 -7.60
N PHE A 394 -7.43 31.44 -7.31
CA PHE A 394 -7.12 30.53 -6.22
C PHE A 394 -6.86 29.14 -6.79
N PHE A 395 -5.90 28.46 -6.21
CA PHE A 395 -5.59 27.08 -6.51
C PHE A 395 -5.34 26.33 -5.19
N PRO A 396 -5.93 25.15 -4.99
CA PRO A 396 -5.67 24.39 -3.78
C PRO A 396 -4.20 24.02 -3.67
N ALA A 397 -3.62 24.29 -2.52
CA ALA A 397 -2.28 23.80 -2.19
C ALA A 397 -2.37 22.31 -1.86
N TRP A 398 -2.03 21.49 -2.80
CA TRP A 398 -2.03 20.03 -2.63
C TRP A 398 -0.66 19.53 -2.17
#